data_dcbd3e41573bacf163b72e80539831e5
#
_entry.id   dcbd3e41573bacf163b72e80539831e5
#
_cell.length_a   1.000
_cell.length_b   1.000
_cell.length_c   1.000
_cell.angle_alpha   90.00
_cell.angle_beta   90.00
_cell.angle_gamma   90.00
#
_symmetry.space_group_name_H-M   'P 1'
#
loop_
_entity.id
_entity.type
_entity.pdbx_description
1 polymer ?
#
loop_
_entity_poly.entity_id
_entity_poly.type
_entity_poly.pdbx_seq_one_letter_code
_entity_poly.pdbx_strand_id
1 'polypeptide(L)'
;MSTDDVVAITQLIAAYGPAVDTGDGDAVAALFAEDGWYDVAGMRFEGRAQIAAMVHGGGHQGLIAEGVAHVMGLPHVVVSGDTATAVNQSVVFRKTHVWRVAANRWTFTRTATGWLVQSRVNRLLDGAQEARDLLRQERRA
;
A
#
# COMPACT_ATOMS: atom_id res chain seq x y z
N MET A 1 -8.96 17.77 -11.38
CA MET A 1 -8.85 16.53 -10.57
C MET A 1 -10.18 16.31 -9.87
N SER A 2 -10.79 15.16 -10.10
CA SER A 2 -12.08 14.85 -9.51
C SER A 2 -11.95 14.47 -8.03
N THR A 3 -12.85 15.02 -7.20
CA THR A 3 -12.94 14.64 -5.80
C THR A 3 -13.27 13.15 -5.65
N ASP A 4 -14.13 12.62 -6.53
CA ASP A 4 -14.50 11.20 -6.53
C ASP A 4 -13.30 10.29 -6.79
N ASP A 5 -12.41 10.67 -7.68
CA ASP A 5 -11.17 9.93 -7.94
C ASP A 5 -10.27 9.91 -6.71
N VAL A 6 -10.09 11.04 -6.05
CA VAL A 6 -9.29 11.14 -4.82
C VAL A 6 -9.89 10.28 -3.71
N VAL A 7 -11.21 10.32 -3.54
CA VAL A 7 -11.91 9.48 -2.55
C VAL A 7 -11.74 8.00 -2.86
N ALA A 8 -11.94 7.59 -4.12
CA ALA A 8 -11.80 6.19 -4.53
C ALA A 8 -10.39 5.66 -4.26
N ILE A 9 -9.37 6.42 -4.61
CA ILE A 9 -7.96 6.06 -4.39
C ILE A 9 -7.65 6.01 -2.89
N THR A 10 -8.12 6.98 -2.12
CA THR A 10 -7.95 7.00 -0.67
C THR A 10 -8.58 5.77 -0.02
N GLN A 11 -9.75 5.33 -0.51
CA GLN A 11 -10.42 4.12 -0.02
C GLN A 11 -9.62 2.84 -0.31
N LEU A 12 -8.94 2.74 -1.45
CA LEU A 12 -8.06 1.61 -1.73
C LEU A 12 -6.92 1.51 -0.70
N ILE A 13 -6.29 2.64 -0.39
CA ILE A 13 -5.22 2.69 0.62
C ILE A 13 -5.78 2.36 2.01
N ALA A 14 -6.93 2.95 2.37
CA ALA A 14 -7.57 2.72 3.65
C ALA A 14 -8.00 1.27 3.86
N ALA A 15 -8.36 0.56 2.81
CA ALA A 15 -8.80 -0.84 2.87
C ALA A 15 -7.63 -1.81 3.12
N TYR A 16 -6.40 -1.41 2.83
CA TYR A 16 -5.23 -2.29 2.95
C TYR A 16 -5.02 -2.79 4.39
N GLY A 17 -5.00 -1.88 5.36
CA GLY A 17 -4.76 -2.22 6.77
C GLY A 17 -5.74 -3.28 7.30
N PRO A 18 -7.05 -3.03 7.25
CA PRO A 18 -8.04 -4.02 7.67
C PRO A 18 -7.94 -5.36 6.94
N ALA A 19 -7.66 -5.37 5.64
CA ALA A 19 -7.55 -6.60 4.88
C ALA A 19 -6.32 -7.42 5.30
N VAL A 20 -5.16 -6.78 5.41
CA VAL A 20 -3.92 -7.47 5.79
C VAL A 20 -3.95 -7.92 7.25
N ASP A 21 -4.56 -7.13 8.14
CA ASP A 21 -4.61 -7.43 9.58
C ASP A 21 -5.62 -8.53 9.93
N THR A 22 -6.58 -8.78 9.06
CA THR A 22 -7.51 -9.92 9.20
C THR A 22 -7.02 -11.18 8.48
N GLY A 23 -5.85 -11.11 7.84
CA GLY A 23 -5.26 -12.25 7.13
C GLY A 23 -5.97 -12.61 5.83
N ASP A 24 -6.74 -11.67 5.29
CA ASP A 24 -7.50 -11.86 4.06
C ASP A 24 -6.66 -11.50 2.83
N GLY A 25 -5.81 -12.46 2.41
CA GLY A 25 -4.94 -12.26 1.26
C GLY A 25 -5.69 -12.02 -0.04
N ASP A 26 -6.87 -12.59 -0.21
CA ASP A 26 -7.68 -12.37 -1.40
C ASP A 26 -8.21 -10.94 -1.44
N ALA A 27 -8.63 -10.40 -0.29
CA ALA A 27 -9.05 -9.00 -0.19
C ALA A 27 -7.89 -8.03 -0.46
N VAL A 28 -6.69 -8.33 0.03
CA VAL A 28 -5.49 -7.53 -0.27
C VAL A 28 -5.18 -7.58 -1.76
N ALA A 29 -5.17 -8.77 -2.36
CA ALA A 29 -4.90 -8.95 -3.79
C ALA A 29 -5.93 -8.24 -4.67
N ALA A 30 -7.19 -8.22 -4.26
CA ALA A 30 -8.27 -7.56 -5.00
C ALA A 30 -8.12 -6.04 -5.10
N LEU A 31 -7.33 -5.41 -4.24
CA LEU A 31 -7.01 -3.98 -4.32
C LEU A 31 -6.08 -3.67 -5.50
N PHE A 32 -5.31 -4.66 -5.97
CA PHE A 32 -4.29 -4.52 -7.00
C PHE A 32 -4.85 -4.90 -8.37
N ALA A 33 -4.29 -4.29 -9.43
CA ALA A 33 -4.47 -4.78 -10.79
C ALA A 33 -3.89 -6.19 -10.93
N GLU A 34 -4.33 -6.96 -11.94
CA GLU A 34 -3.88 -8.33 -12.14
C GLU A 34 -2.34 -8.44 -12.24
N ASP A 35 -1.72 -7.49 -12.91
CA ASP A 35 -0.27 -7.38 -13.08
C ASP A 35 0.37 -6.42 -12.06
N GLY A 36 -0.37 -6.01 -11.04
CA GLY A 36 0.12 -5.12 -10.01
C GLY A 36 1.23 -5.77 -9.17
N TRP A 37 2.03 -4.95 -8.52
CA TRP A 37 3.15 -5.45 -7.74
C TRP A 37 3.38 -4.63 -6.48
N TYR A 38 4.03 -5.26 -5.51
CA TYR A 38 4.36 -4.68 -4.23
C TYR A 38 5.81 -4.97 -3.88
N ASP A 39 6.59 -3.93 -3.61
CA ASP A 39 7.98 -4.03 -3.16
C ASP A 39 8.09 -3.56 -1.71
N VAL A 40 8.39 -4.51 -0.82
CA VAL A 40 8.59 -4.27 0.61
C VAL A 40 10.05 -4.46 0.93
N ALA A 41 10.76 -3.38 1.24
CA ALA A 41 12.16 -3.41 1.65
C ALA A 41 13.07 -4.20 0.68
N GLY A 42 12.78 -4.12 -0.62
CA GLY A 42 13.51 -4.84 -1.67
C GLY A 42 12.96 -6.23 -2.02
N MET A 43 12.02 -6.76 -1.24
CA MET A 43 11.29 -7.99 -1.60
C MET A 43 10.10 -7.64 -2.48
N ARG A 44 10.07 -8.20 -3.69
CA ARG A 44 9.05 -7.90 -4.68
C ARG A 44 8.07 -9.05 -4.85
N PHE A 45 6.79 -8.73 -4.77
CA PHE A 45 5.67 -9.63 -5.04
C PHE A 45 4.98 -9.15 -6.29
N GLU A 46 4.91 -9.99 -7.31
CA GLU A 46 4.34 -9.63 -8.61
C GLU A 46 3.06 -10.40 -8.87
N GLY A 47 2.00 -9.65 -9.18
CA GLY A 47 0.68 -10.19 -9.47
C GLY A 47 -0.11 -10.57 -8.22
N ARG A 48 -1.41 -10.69 -8.40
CA ARG A 48 -2.36 -10.97 -7.30
C ARG A 48 -2.04 -12.27 -6.56
N ALA A 49 -1.63 -13.32 -7.27
CA ALA A 49 -1.34 -14.60 -6.64
C ALA A 49 -0.18 -14.50 -5.65
N GLN A 50 0.90 -13.82 -6.00
CA GLN A 50 2.04 -13.63 -5.11
C GLN A 50 1.69 -12.72 -3.93
N ILE A 51 0.90 -11.67 -4.17
CA ILE A 51 0.44 -10.74 -3.12
C ILE A 51 -0.45 -11.48 -2.11
N ALA A 52 -1.41 -12.28 -2.58
CA ALA A 52 -2.25 -13.09 -1.70
C ALA A 52 -1.42 -14.12 -0.91
N ALA A 53 -0.46 -14.78 -1.56
CA ALA A 53 0.41 -15.77 -0.91
C ALA A 53 1.28 -15.16 0.19
N MET A 54 1.75 -13.91 0.02
CA MET A 54 2.46 -13.18 1.07
C MET A 54 1.62 -13.07 2.35
N VAL A 55 0.34 -12.75 2.22
CA VAL A 55 -0.57 -12.59 3.36
C VAL A 55 -0.93 -13.94 3.97
N HIS A 56 -1.14 -14.97 3.16
CA HIS A 56 -1.49 -16.32 3.61
C HIS A 56 -0.31 -17.08 4.21
N GLY A 57 0.92 -16.60 4.02
CA GLY A 57 2.12 -17.27 4.51
C GLY A 57 2.19 -17.33 6.04
N GLY A 58 2.91 -18.35 6.55
CA GLY A 58 3.02 -18.60 8.00
C GLY A 58 3.62 -17.46 8.78
N GLY A 59 4.57 -16.72 8.19
CA GLY A 59 5.18 -15.53 8.82
C GLY A 59 4.15 -14.45 9.11
N HIS A 60 3.31 -14.10 8.14
CA HIS A 60 2.29 -13.07 8.31
C HIS A 60 1.16 -13.54 9.22
N GLN A 61 0.69 -14.77 9.06
CA GLN A 61 -0.33 -15.36 9.94
C GLN A 61 0.14 -15.42 11.39
N GLY A 62 1.43 -15.67 11.61
CA GLY A 62 2.05 -15.62 12.95
C GLY A 62 2.01 -14.22 13.56
N LEU A 63 2.28 -13.17 12.78
CA LEU A 63 2.17 -11.78 13.23
C LEU A 63 0.73 -11.45 13.64
N ILE A 64 -0.26 -11.88 12.86
CA ILE A 64 -1.68 -11.67 13.17
C ILE A 64 -2.03 -12.34 14.50
N ALA A 65 -1.59 -13.59 14.70
CA ALA A 65 -1.85 -14.33 15.93
C ALA A 65 -1.23 -13.68 17.16
N GLU A 66 -0.07 -13.04 17.01
CA GLU A 66 0.60 -12.30 18.09
C GLU A 66 -0.02 -10.93 18.36
N GLY A 67 -0.68 -10.34 17.39
CA GLY A 67 -1.22 -8.99 17.41
C GLY A 67 -0.40 -8.04 16.54
N VAL A 68 -1.01 -7.58 15.45
CA VAL A 68 -0.41 -6.65 14.49
C VAL A 68 -1.46 -5.67 14.00
N ALA A 69 -1.06 -4.44 13.76
CA ALA A 69 -1.91 -3.44 13.12
C ALA A 69 -1.11 -2.66 12.09
N HIS A 70 -1.56 -2.66 10.85
CA HIS A 70 -1.02 -1.84 9.77
C HIS A 70 -1.86 -0.57 9.66
N VAL A 71 -1.33 0.54 10.11
CA VAL A 71 -2.03 1.84 10.09
C VAL A 71 -1.50 2.67 8.94
N MET A 72 -2.41 3.00 8.02
CA MET A 72 -2.11 3.84 6.86
C MET A 72 -2.34 5.30 7.20
N GLY A 73 -1.31 6.14 7.04
CA GLY A 73 -1.45 7.58 7.13
C GLY A 73 -2.26 8.15 5.97
N LEU A 74 -2.77 9.36 6.14
CA LEU A 74 -3.52 10.04 5.08
C LEU A 74 -2.64 10.22 3.84
N PRO A 75 -3.12 9.86 2.65
CA PRO A 75 -2.35 9.98 1.43
C PRO A 75 -2.45 11.37 0.82
N HIS A 76 -1.37 11.81 0.19
CA HIS A 76 -1.39 12.89 -0.78
C HIS A 76 -1.53 12.28 -2.17
N VAL A 77 -2.67 12.51 -2.81
CA VAL A 77 -3.05 11.90 -4.08
C VAL A 77 -2.93 12.91 -5.22
N VAL A 78 -2.30 12.50 -6.31
CA VAL A 78 -2.23 13.27 -7.56
C VAL A 78 -2.77 12.41 -8.70
N VAL A 79 -3.84 12.88 -9.35
CA VAL A 79 -4.50 12.18 -10.46
C VAL A 79 -4.10 12.83 -11.79
N SER A 80 -3.79 12.01 -12.78
CA SER A 80 -3.48 12.44 -14.14
C SER A 80 -4.16 11.53 -15.16
N GLY A 81 -5.37 11.89 -15.60
CA GLY A 81 -6.15 11.06 -16.53
C GLY A 81 -6.50 9.71 -15.91
N ASP A 82 -6.03 8.64 -16.54
CA ASP A 82 -6.32 7.26 -16.13
C ASP A 82 -5.25 6.67 -15.21
N THR A 83 -4.31 7.50 -14.77
CA THR A 83 -3.28 7.10 -13.79
C THR A 83 -3.27 8.05 -12.60
N ALA A 84 -2.76 7.59 -11.49
CA ALA A 84 -2.58 8.40 -10.30
C ALA A 84 -1.38 7.92 -9.49
N THR A 85 -0.88 8.81 -8.66
CA THR A 85 0.13 8.49 -7.65
C THR A 85 -0.36 8.95 -6.28
N ALA A 86 0.07 8.27 -5.24
CA ALA A 86 -0.13 8.71 -3.87
C ALA A 86 1.12 8.42 -3.04
N VAL A 87 1.36 9.27 -2.05
CA VAL A 87 2.41 9.05 -1.06
C VAL A 87 1.81 9.16 0.33
N ASN A 88 2.26 8.32 1.24
CA ASN A 88 1.89 8.38 2.65
C ASN A 88 2.96 7.73 3.53
N GLN A 89 2.86 7.98 4.82
CA GLN A 89 3.56 7.19 5.82
C GLN A 89 2.65 6.09 6.33
N SER A 90 3.23 4.99 6.78
CA SER A 90 2.51 3.93 7.47
C SER A 90 3.27 3.47 8.70
N VAL A 91 2.52 2.99 9.69
CA VAL A 91 3.07 2.46 10.94
C VAL A 91 2.53 1.06 11.14
N VAL A 92 3.42 0.11 11.41
CA VAL A 92 3.03 -1.23 11.83
C VAL A 92 3.30 -1.34 13.33
N PHE A 93 2.24 -1.62 14.08
CA PHE A 93 2.33 -1.96 15.49
C PHE A 93 2.40 -3.48 15.64
N ARG A 94 3.26 -3.95 16.51
CA ARG A 94 3.35 -5.36 16.88
C ARG A 94 3.23 -5.48 18.39
N LYS A 95 2.23 -6.20 18.86
CA LYS A 95 1.97 -6.35 20.31
C LYS A 95 1.88 -4.99 21.01
N THR A 96 1.17 -4.03 20.43
CA THR A 96 1.00 -2.67 20.95
C THR A 96 2.26 -1.78 20.95
N HIS A 97 3.36 -2.25 20.38
CA HIS A 97 4.57 -1.45 20.18
C HIS A 97 4.75 -1.06 18.73
N VAL A 98 5.35 0.11 18.48
CA VAL A 98 5.75 0.49 17.13
C VAL A 98 6.86 -0.44 16.67
N TRP A 99 6.66 -1.09 15.53
CA TRP A 99 7.63 -2.02 14.96
C TRP A 99 8.27 -1.48 13.68
N ARG A 100 7.46 -0.91 12.78
CA ARG A 100 7.94 -0.37 11.51
C ARG A 100 7.30 0.96 11.24
N VAL A 101 8.10 1.93 10.80
CA VAL A 101 7.61 3.21 10.26
C VAL A 101 8.16 3.32 8.84
N ALA A 102 7.29 3.51 7.86
CA ALA A 102 7.68 3.43 6.47
C ALA A 102 7.10 4.56 5.63
N ALA A 103 7.82 4.86 4.55
CA ALA A 103 7.34 5.67 3.43
C ALA A 103 6.74 4.74 2.38
N ASN A 104 5.66 5.18 1.76
CA ASN A 104 5.01 4.44 0.67
C ASN A 104 4.80 5.36 -0.51
N ARG A 105 5.07 4.84 -1.70
CA ARG A 105 4.62 5.41 -2.96
C ARG A 105 3.74 4.39 -3.66
N TRP A 106 2.55 4.82 -4.03
CA TRP A 106 1.54 4.03 -4.71
C TRP A 106 1.32 4.57 -6.11
N THR A 107 1.15 3.69 -7.07
CA THR A 107 0.61 4.07 -8.38
C THR A 107 -0.70 3.34 -8.62
N PHE A 108 -1.58 3.97 -9.39
CA PHE A 108 -2.94 3.48 -9.61
C PHE A 108 -3.27 3.53 -11.09
N THR A 109 -4.14 2.64 -11.51
CA THR A 109 -4.68 2.59 -12.85
C THR A 109 -6.20 2.62 -12.81
N ARG A 110 -6.81 3.40 -13.69
CA ARG A 110 -8.27 3.41 -13.87
C ARG A 110 -8.66 2.24 -14.76
N THR A 111 -9.65 1.49 -14.32
CA THR A 111 -10.25 0.38 -15.08
C THR A 111 -11.71 0.68 -15.39
N ALA A 112 -12.34 -0.17 -16.18
CA ALA A 112 -13.77 -0.03 -16.51
C ALA A 112 -14.68 -0.05 -15.26
N THR A 113 -14.22 -0.67 -14.16
CA THR A 113 -14.99 -0.81 -12.92
C THR A 113 -14.48 0.08 -11.77
N GLY A 114 -13.47 0.91 -12.01
CA GLY A 114 -12.90 1.82 -11.02
C GLY A 114 -11.39 1.75 -10.93
N TRP A 115 -10.83 2.37 -9.91
CA TRP A 115 -9.39 2.42 -9.68
C TRP A 115 -8.87 1.14 -9.03
N LEU A 116 -7.66 0.73 -9.41
CA LEU A 116 -6.92 -0.35 -8.77
C LEU A 116 -5.47 0.10 -8.51
N VAL A 117 -4.84 -0.51 -7.51
CA VAL A 117 -3.42 -0.29 -7.23
C VAL A 117 -2.59 -0.99 -8.31
N GLN A 118 -1.75 -0.23 -9.01
CA GLN A 118 -0.80 -0.78 -9.97
C GLN A 118 0.49 -1.20 -9.27
N SER A 119 0.97 -0.38 -8.35
CA SER A 119 2.18 -0.69 -7.61
C SER A 119 2.20 -0.03 -6.24
N ARG A 120 2.96 -0.63 -5.33
CA ARG A 120 3.33 -0.04 -4.05
C ARG A 120 4.79 -0.30 -3.78
N VAL A 121 5.52 0.75 -3.42
CA VAL A 121 6.89 0.66 -2.93
C VAL A 121 6.91 1.13 -1.48
N ASN A 122 7.46 0.30 -0.59
CA ASN A 122 7.55 0.56 0.84
C ASN A 122 9.02 0.53 1.26
N ARG A 123 9.47 1.57 1.95
CA ARG A 123 10.83 1.65 2.50
C ARG A 123 10.78 2.19 3.93
N LEU A 124 11.59 1.63 4.80
CA LEU A 124 11.68 2.08 6.19
C LEU A 124 12.18 3.52 6.27
N LEU A 125 11.52 4.33 7.10
CA LEU A 125 11.98 5.69 7.44
C LEU A 125 13.04 5.58 8.55
N ASP A 126 14.20 5.08 8.17
CA ASP A 126 15.34 4.81 9.04
C ASP A 126 16.46 5.85 8.90
N GLY A 127 16.18 6.96 8.20
CA GLY A 127 17.15 7.99 7.89
C GLY A 127 17.75 7.90 6.48
N ALA A 128 17.48 6.81 5.75
CA ALA A 128 17.95 6.65 4.37
C ALA A 128 17.25 7.65 3.42
N GLN A 129 18.01 8.18 2.47
CA GLN A 129 17.50 9.13 1.47
C GLN A 129 16.41 8.51 0.59
N GLU A 130 16.54 7.23 0.26
CA GLU A 130 15.58 6.52 -0.59
C GLU A 130 14.14 6.59 -0.05
N ALA A 131 13.96 6.39 1.26
CA ALA A 131 12.63 6.46 1.87
C ALA A 131 12.04 7.88 1.81
N ARG A 132 12.88 8.89 2.05
CA ARG A 132 12.44 10.28 1.94
C ARG A 132 12.07 10.64 0.51
N ASP A 133 12.81 10.13 -0.47
CA ASP A 133 12.54 10.41 -1.88
C ASP A 133 11.20 9.82 -2.33
N LEU A 134 10.78 8.68 -1.78
CA LEU A 134 9.47 8.12 -2.07
C LEU A 134 8.32 9.05 -1.70
N LEU A 135 8.49 9.89 -0.69
CA LEU A 135 7.45 10.80 -0.21
C LEU A 135 7.35 12.09 -1.03
N ARG A 136 8.28 12.33 -1.95
CA ARG A 136 8.24 13.51 -2.79
C ARG A 136 7.26 13.29 -3.94
N GLN A 137 6.22 14.13 -3.99
CA GLN A 137 5.37 14.23 -5.17
C GLN A 137 5.92 15.34 -6.08
N GLU A 138 5.86 15.12 -7.40
CA GLU A 138 6.18 16.15 -8.35
C GLU A 138 5.18 17.31 -8.21
N ARG A 139 5.72 18.53 -8.13
CA ARG A 139 4.88 19.72 -8.18
C ARG A 139 4.39 19.88 -9.60
N ARG A 140 3.09 19.97 -9.78
CA ARG A 140 2.54 20.41 -11.06
C ARG A 140 2.84 21.90 -11.21
N ALA A 141 3.38 22.25 -12.37
CA ALA A 141 3.54 23.65 -12.77
C ALA A 141 2.17 24.31 -12.94
#